data_11e350c86a6eb9a166f6f4f8ef33e6f7
#
_entry.id   11e350c86a6eb9a166f6f4f8ef33e6f7
#
_cell.length_a   1.000
_cell.length_b   1.000
_cell.length_c   1.000
_cell.angle_alpha   90.00
_cell.angle_beta   90.00
_cell.angle_gamma   90.00
#
_symmetry.space_group_name_H-M   'P 1'
#
loop_
_entity.id
_entity.type
_entity.pdbx_description
1 polymer ?
#
loop_
_entity_poly.entity_id
_entity_poly.type
_entity_poly.pdbx_seq_one_letter_code
_entity_poly.pdbx_strand_id
1 'polypeptide(L)'
;MTNQFLVTYAKQNQDLAILAINTFEKDCRDENPTVRGMALRSLCSLRLKTVVEYVIPCLERGLVDQSAYVRRNAIMGVLKVYHIEKDRIRDSNLVTALQNLVLDTDALVVTNALLALKEITGDLPKTKALIHHLLNRLNDFNEWCM
;
A
#
# COMPACT_ATOMS: atom_id res chain seq x y z
N MET A 1 -4.39 -19.92 -0.35
CA MET A 1 -3.54 -20.91 0.30
C MET A 1 -2.12 -20.90 -0.22
N THR A 2 -1.92 -20.93 -1.55
CA THR A 2 -0.58 -20.94 -2.15
C THR A 2 0.27 -19.74 -1.72
N ASN A 3 -0.33 -18.54 -1.66
CA ASN A 3 0.37 -17.32 -1.27
C ASN A 3 0.80 -17.32 0.19
N GLN A 4 -0.03 -17.82 1.10
CA GLN A 4 0.33 -17.95 2.52
C GLN A 4 1.45 -18.96 2.74
N PHE A 5 1.42 -20.06 1.99
CA PHE A 5 2.46 -21.07 2.03
C PHE A 5 3.80 -20.47 1.58
N LEU A 6 3.82 -19.72 0.48
CA LEU A 6 5.03 -19.06 -0.02
C LEU A 6 5.56 -18.03 0.99
N VAL A 7 4.71 -17.26 1.62
CA VAL A 7 5.10 -16.28 2.65
C VAL A 7 5.75 -16.99 3.85
N THR A 8 5.17 -18.08 4.32
CA THR A 8 5.70 -18.83 5.45
C THR A 8 7.05 -19.46 5.11
N TYR A 9 7.17 -20.06 3.92
CA TYR A 9 8.40 -20.68 3.45
C TYR A 9 9.51 -19.66 3.21
N ALA A 10 9.19 -18.50 2.66
CA ALA A 10 10.15 -17.42 2.39
C ALA A 10 10.84 -16.91 3.66
N LYS A 11 10.14 -16.94 4.79
CA LYS A 11 10.72 -16.56 6.09
C LYS A 11 11.80 -17.54 6.57
N GLN A 12 11.73 -18.78 6.13
CA GLN A 12 12.62 -19.85 6.55
C GLN A 12 13.79 -20.08 5.59
N ASN A 13 13.66 -19.67 4.32
CA ASN A 13 14.65 -19.94 3.29
C ASN A 13 14.73 -18.78 2.28
N GLN A 14 15.91 -18.12 2.21
CA GLN A 14 16.12 -16.94 1.34
C GLN A 14 16.01 -17.25 -0.15
N ASP A 15 16.41 -18.45 -0.58
CA ASP A 15 16.32 -18.86 -1.99
C ASP A 15 14.86 -18.97 -2.44
N LEU A 16 14.00 -19.51 -1.59
CA LEU A 16 12.57 -19.56 -1.82
C LEU A 16 11.92 -18.17 -1.77
N ALA A 17 12.49 -17.25 -0.98
CA ALA A 17 12.04 -15.88 -0.94
C ALA A 17 12.17 -15.18 -2.30
N ILE A 18 13.28 -15.38 -3.01
CA ILE A 18 13.49 -14.81 -4.34
C ILE A 18 12.44 -15.34 -5.34
N LEU A 19 12.14 -16.64 -5.30
CA LEU A 19 11.10 -17.22 -6.15
C LEU A 19 9.72 -16.67 -5.83
N ALA A 20 9.41 -16.51 -4.54
CA ALA A 20 8.16 -15.90 -4.11
C ALA A 20 8.02 -14.45 -4.56
N ILE A 21 9.08 -13.67 -4.46
CA ILE A 21 9.12 -12.28 -4.93
C ILE A 21 8.79 -12.21 -6.42
N ASN A 22 9.43 -13.04 -7.25
CA ASN A 22 9.19 -13.06 -8.69
C ASN A 22 7.74 -13.42 -9.03
N THR A 23 7.18 -14.40 -8.32
CA THR A 23 5.78 -14.80 -8.49
C THR A 23 4.82 -13.66 -8.14
N PHE A 24 5.01 -13.03 -6.98
CA PHE A 24 4.15 -11.94 -6.54
C PHE A 24 4.31 -10.69 -7.41
N GLU A 25 5.53 -10.39 -7.87
CA GLU A 25 5.76 -9.28 -8.78
C GLU A 25 5.02 -9.46 -10.10
N LYS A 26 5.00 -10.68 -10.62
CA LYS A 26 4.23 -11.03 -11.81
C LYS A 26 2.73 -10.86 -11.57
N ASP A 27 2.23 -11.36 -10.43
CA ASP A 27 0.81 -11.27 -10.07
C ASP A 27 0.37 -9.82 -9.82
N CYS A 28 1.27 -8.94 -9.40
CA CYS A 28 0.99 -7.51 -9.27
C CYS A 28 0.68 -6.84 -10.61
N ARG A 29 0.93 -7.51 -11.72
CA ARG A 29 0.62 -7.05 -13.09
C ARG A 29 -0.54 -7.82 -13.73
N ASP A 30 -1.22 -8.68 -12.98
CA ASP A 30 -2.33 -9.47 -13.49
C ASP A 30 -3.50 -8.56 -13.92
N GLU A 31 -4.27 -9.02 -14.88
CA GLU A 31 -5.45 -8.29 -15.37
C GLU A 31 -6.54 -8.17 -14.30
N ASN A 32 -6.64 -9.16 -13.42
CA ASN A 32 -7.62 -9.19 -12.35
C ASN A 32 -7.16 -8.33 -11.16
N PRO A 33 -7.93 -7.29 -10.78
CA PRO A 33 -7.56 -6.43 -9.66
C PRO A 33 -7.50 -7.16 -8.32
N THR A 34 -8.29 -8.21 -8.12
CA THR A 34 -8.25 -9.03 -6.91
C THR A 34 -6.89 -9.72 -6.79
N VAL A 35 -6.36 -10.28 -7.89
CA VAL A 35 -5.05 -10.91 -7.92
C VAL A 35 -3.96 -9.88 -7.62
N ARG A 36 -4.02 -8.70 -8.25
CA ARG A 36 -3.05 -7.62 -8.00
C ARG A 36 -3.01 -7.20 -6.53
N GLY A 37 -4.17 -6.97 -5.93
CA GLY A 37 -4.27 -6.56 -4.53
C GLY A 37 -3.77 -7.62 -3.56
N MET A 38 -4.11 -8.87 -3.80
CA MET A 38 -3.63 -10.00 -2.99
C MET A 38 -2.13 -10.20 -3.11
N ALA A 39 -1.57 -10.03 -4.30
CA ALA A 39 -0.14 -10.13 -4.55
C ALA A 39 0.64 -9.04 -3.80
N LEU A 40 0.20 -7.80 -3.85
CA LEU A 40 0.78 -6.70 -3.08
C LEU A 40 0.76 -6.99 -1.58
N ARG A 41 -0.35 -7.46 -1.08
CA ARG A 41 -0.53 -7.80 0.32
C ARG A 41 0.43 -8.92 0.76
N SER A 42 0.57 -9.96 -0.06
CA SER A 42 1.48 -11.08 0.21
C SER A 42 2.94 -10.64 0.15
N LEU A 43 3.31 -9.86 -0.85
CA LEU A 43 4.66 -9.35 -1.04
C LEU A 43 5.10 -8.49 0.15
N CYS A 44 4.24 -7.59 0.63
CA CYS A 44 4.52 -6.74 1.78
C CYS A 44 4.57 -7.53 3.10
N SER A 45 3.95 -8.70 3.16
CA SER A 45 3.94 -9.55 4.35
C SER A 45 5.23 -10.33 4.57
N LEU A 46 6.13 -10.37 3.59
CA LEU A 46 7.41 -11.07 3.71
C LEU A 46 8.32 -10.46 4.76
N ARG A 47 8.23 -9.16 5.01
CA ARG A 47 8.97 -8.43 6.07
C ARG A 47 10.49 -8.63 6.04
N LEU A 48 11.06 -8.79 4.87
CA LEU A 48 12.49 -8.95 4.68
C LEU A 48 13.06 -7.65 4.13
N LYS A 49 14.16 -7.15 4.71
CA LYS A 49 14.82 -5.92 4.24
C LYS A 49 15.26 -6.02 2.78
N THR A 50 15.71 -7.20 2.37
CA THR A 50 16.13 -7.47 0.98
C THR A 50 14.98 -7.36 -0.02
N VAL A 51 13.74 -7.52 0.44
CA VAL A 51 12.54 -7.46 -0.41
C VAL A 51 12.10 -6.02 -0.69
N VAL A 52 12.47 -5.07 0.18
CA VAL A 52 12.02 -3.67 0.11
C VAL A 52 12.28 -3.05 -1.27
N GLU A 53 13.44 -3.31 -1.85
CA GLU A 53 13.81 -2.78 -3.17
C GLU A 53 12.86 -3.22 -4.28
N TYR A 54 12.38 -4.46 -4.19
CA TYR A 54 11.45 -5.02 -5.18
C TYR A 54 10.00 -4.60 -4.92
N VAL A 55 9.67 -4.35 -3.67
CA VAL A 55 8.31 -3.99 -3.25
C VAL A 55 7.96 -2.54 -3.61
N ILE A 56 8.91 -1.62 -3.48
CA ILE A 56 8.66 -0.19 -3.72
C ILE A 56 8.07 0.07 -5.11
N PRO A 57 8.63 -0.44 -6.24
CA PRO A 57 8.01 -0.23 -7.55
C PRO A 57 6.61 -0.83 -7.67
N CYS A 58 6.36 -1.95 -7.02
CA CYS A 58 5.04 -2.58 -7.01
C CYS A 58 4.02 -1.71 -6.25
N LEU A 59 4.43 -1.13 -5.13
CA LEU A 59 3.60 -0.21 -4.36
C LEU A 59 3.30 1.08 -5.13
N GLU A 60 4.30 1.65 -5.79
CA GLU A 60 4.10 2.85 -6.61
C GLU A 60 3.04 2.64 -7.69
N ARG A 61 3.06 1.50 -8.36
CA ARG A 61 2.04 1.12 -9.34
C ARG A 61 0.67 0.88 -8.68
N GLY A 62 0.66 0.20 -7.53
CA GLY A 62 -0.57 -0.09 -6.82
C GLY A 62 -1.30 1.15 -6.32
N LEU A 63 -0.56 2.18 -5.91
CA LEU A 63 -1.14 3.44 -5.42
C LEU A 63 -1.85 4.24 -6.52
N VAL A 64 -1.51 4.01 -7.79
CA VAL A 64 -2.15 4.66 -8.95
C VAL A 64 -3.04 3.70 -9.74
N ASP A 65 -3.33 2.53 -9.20
CA ASP A 65 -4.16 1.52 -9.86
C ASP A 65 -5.60 2.01 -10.05
N GLN A 66 -6.25 1.54 -11.09
CA GLN A 66 -7.64 1.88 -11.39
C GLN A 66 -8.62 1.33 -10.34
N SER A 67 -8.26 0.21 -9.71
CA SER A 67 -9.10 -0.44 -8.70
C SER A 67 -8.85 0.14 -7.31
N ALA A 68 -9.91 0.60 -6.64
CA ALA A 68 -9.83 1.06 -5.25
C ALA A 68 -9.34 -0.03 -4.31
N TYR A 69 -9.70 -1.28 -4.57
CA TYR A 69 -9.24 -2.44 -3.81
C TYR A 69 -7.71 -2.54 -3.84
N VAL A 70 -7.10 -2.40 -5.02
CA VAL A 70 -5.64 -2.43 -5.17
C VAL A 70 -5.00 -1.23 -4.48
N ARG A 71 -5.56 -0.03 -4.64
CA ARG A 71 -5.06 1.17 -3.97
C ARG A 71 -5.06 1.03 -2.45
N ARG A 72 -6.14 0.49 -1.86
CA ARG A 72 -6.22 0.25 -0.41
C ARG A 72 -5.15 -0.72 0.06
N ASN A 73 -4.95 -1.81 -0.65
CA ASN A 73 -3.92 -2.80 -0.32
C ASN A 73 -2.52 -2.21 -0.46
N ALA A 74 -2.29 -1.36 -1.46
CA ALA A 74 -1.02 -0.68 -1.65
C ALA A 74 -0.70 0.26 -0.48
N ILE A 75 -1.67 1.02 0.01
CA ILE A 75 -1.50 1.91 1.16
C ILE A 75 -1.11 1.11 2.42
N MET A 76 -1.81 0.01 2.68
CA MET A 76 -1.49 -0.86 3.80
C MET A 76 -0.11 -1.49 3.65
N GLY A 77 0.29 -1.82 2.41
CA GLY A 77 1.63 -2.32 2.11
C GLY A 77 2.72 -1.29 2.40
N VAL A 78 2.48 -0.02 2.07
CA VAL A 78 3.42 1.08 2.39
C VAL A 78 3.66 1.16 3.90
N LEU A 79 2.61 1.05 4.71
CA LEU A 79 2.75 1.06 6.17
C LEU A 79 3.58 -0.11 6.69
N LYS A 80 3.36 -1.30 6.16
CA LYS A 80 4.13 -2.49 6.55
C LYS A 80 5.61 -2.33 6.22
N VAL A 81 5.92 -1.83 5.04
CA VAL A 81 7.30 -1.59 4.60
C VAL A 81 7.93 -0.44 5.39
N TYR A 82 7.17 0.58 5.72
CA TYR A 82 7.62 1.69 6.56
C TYR A 82 8.15 1.20 7.92
N HIS A 83 7.50 0.24 8.54
CA HIS A 83 7.95 -0.32 9.80
C HIS A 83 9.26 -1.12 9.69
N ILE A 84 9.62 -1.55 8.48
CA ILE A 84 10.86 -2.28 8.20
C ILE A 84 12.00 -1.32 7.87
N GLU A 85 11.76 -0.37 6.96
CA GLU A 85 12.75 0.58 6.43
C GLU A 85 12.17 1.99 6.35
N LYS A 86 12.16 2.69 7.47
CA LYS A 86 11.53 4.02 7.60
C LYS A 86 12.11 5.06 6.65
N ASP A 87 13.44 5.13 6.57
CA ASP A 87 14.13 6.17 5.79
C ASP A 87 13.87 6.01 4.30
N ARG A 88 13.86 4.77 3.81
CA ARG A 88 13.58 4.49 2.40
C ARG A 88 12.19 4.95 1.97
N ILE A 89 11.20 4.76 2.82
CA ILE A 89 9.82 5.18 2.53
C ILE A 89 9.70 6.70 2.55
N ARG A 90 10.36 7.37 3.51
CA ARG A 90 10.35 8.85 3.59
C ARG A 90 10.98 9.51 2.37
N ASP A 91 12.05 8.91 1.85
CA ASP A 91 12.80 9.43 0.71
C ASP A 91 12.21 9.00 -0.65
N SER A 92 11.18 8.15 -0.64
CA SER A 92 10.57 7.62 -1.85
C SER A 92 9.43 8.50 -2.36
N ASN A 93 9.04 8.28 -3.61
CA ASN A 93 7.86 8.92 -4.21
C ASN A 93 6.53 8.42 -3.61
N LEU A 94 6.58 7.43 -2.74
CA LEU A 94 5.39 6.86 -2.09
C LEU A 94 4.67 7.89 -1.22
N VAL A 95 5.40 8.75 -0.54
CA VAL A 95 4.80 9.83 0.28
C VAL A 95 4.00 10.79 -0.59
N THR A 96 4.55 11.19 -1.73
CA THR A 96 3.85 12.06 -2.69
C THR A 96 2.61 11.37 -3.25
N ALA A 97 2.71 10.10 -3.59
CA ALA A 97 1.58 9.32 -4.07
C ALA A 97 0.47 9.21 -3.00
N LEU A 98 0.83 9.02 -1.73
CA LEU A 98 -0.12 9.02 -0.62
C LEU A 98 -0.82 10.39 -0.46
N GLN A 99 -0.07 11.48 -0.61
CA GLN A 99 -0.65 12.83 -0.57
C GLN A 99 -1.70 13.03 -1.67
N ASN A 100 -1.47 12.49 -2.85
CA ASN A 100 -2.44 12.54 -3.94
C ASN A 100 -3.69 11.70 -3.64
N LEU A 101 -3.55 10.59 -2.94
CA LEU A 101 -4.66 9.69 -2.60
C LEU A 101 -5.61 10.27 -1.55
N VAL A 102 -5.24 11.31 -0.81
CA VAL A 102 -6.18 11.97 0.11
C VAL A 102 -7.31 12.69 -0.64
N LEU A 103 -7.16 12.87 -1.95
CA LEU A 103 -8.19 13.42 -2.83
C LEU A 103 -8.89 12.35 -3.68
N ASP A 104 -8.73 11.08 -3.33
CA ASP A 104 -9.34 9.96 -4.06
C ASP A 104 -10.88 9.98 -3.96
N THR A 105 -11.53 9.34 -4.92
CA THR A 105 -12.99 9.20 -4.94
C THR A 105 -13.53 8.17 -3.94
N ASP A 106 -12.70 7.21 -3.52
CA ASP A 106 -13.08 6.16 -2.56
C ASP A 106 -12.78 6.60 -1.13
N ALA A 107 -13.79 6.57 -0.27
CA ALA A 107 -13.66 7.03 1.12
C ALA A 107 -12.67 6.20 1.93
N LEU A 108 -12.61 4.89 1.70
CA LEU A 108 -11.66 4.02 2.39
C LEU A 108 -10.22 4.29 1.96
N VAL A 109 -10.00 4.58 0.67
CA VAL A 109 -8.68 4.99 0.16
C VAL A 109 -8.24 6.28 0.84
N VAL A 110 -9.10 7.28 0.91
CA VAL A 110 -8.81 8.56 1.58
C VAL A 110 -8.46 8.34 3.05
N THR A 111 -9.27 7.58 3.78
CA THR A 111 -9.05 7.29 5.19
C THR A 111 -7.72 6.59 5.42
N ASN A 112 -7.42 5.56 4.63
CA ASN A 112 -6.17 4.81 4.73
C ASN A 112 -4.97 5.70 4.40
N ALA A 113 -5.08 6.56 3.37
CA ALA A 113 -4.03 7.48 3.00
C ALA A 113 -3.73 8.50 4.12
N LEU A 114 -4.76 9.03 4.77
CA LEU A 114 -4.61 9.94 5.90
C LEU A 114 -3.91 9.27 7.08
N LEU A 115 -4.31 8.04 7.41
CA LEU A 115 -3.70 7.27 8.49
C LEU A 115 -2.23 6.96 8.18
N ALA A 116 -1.93 6.58 6.94
CA ALA A 116 -0.57 6.30 6.49
C ALA A 116 0.32 7.55 6.56
N LEU A 117 -0.17 8.69 6.10
CA LEU A 117 0.57 9.94 6.15
C LEU A 117 0.84 10.39 7.58
N LYS A 118 -0.14 10.26 8.45
CA LYS A 118 0.03 10.57 9.87
C LYS A 118 1.13 9.70 10.50
N GLU A 119 1.15 8.42 10.19
CA GLU A 119 2.16 7.49 10.71
C GLU A 119 3.56 7.80 10.17
N ILE A 120 3.68 8.12 8.88
CA ILE A 120 4.96 8.34 8.21
C ILE A 120 5.53 9.73 8.51
N THR A 121 4.71 10.77 8.42
CA THR A 121 5.16 12.16 8.57
C THR A 121 4.94 12.72 9.97
N GLY A 122 4.14 12.06 10.79
CA GLY A 122 3.78 12.52 12.12
C GLY A 122 2.71 13.61 12.14
N ASP A 123 2.29 14.09 10.98
CA ASP A 123 1.28 15.16 10.87
C ASP A 123 0.34 14.91 9.69
N LEU A 124 -0.88 15.43 9.79
CA LEU A 124 -1.86 15.38 8.70
C LEU A 124 -1.64 16.54 7.73
N PRO A 125 -1.80 16.32 6.41
CA PRO A 125 -1.73 17.41 5.46
C PRO A 125 -2.89 18.39 5.69
N LYS A 126 -2.53 19.65 5.98
CA LYS A 126 -3.50 20.70 6.28
C LYS A 126 -3.66 21.66 5.10
N THR A 127 -4.06 21.15 3.96
CA THR A 127 -4.34 22.00 2.80
C THR A 127 -5.81 22.36 2.76
N LYS A 128 -6.09 23.59 2.29
CA LYS A 128 -7.47 24.09 2.15
C LYS A 128 -8.31 23.21 1.23
N ALA A 129 -7.71 22.69 0.15
CA ALA A 129 -8.37 21.77 -0.78
C ALA A 129 -8.75 20.45 -0.10
N LEU A 130 -7.87 19.90 0.75
CA LEU A 130 -8.13 18.68 1.50
C LEU A 130 -9.29 18.86 2.48
N ILE A 131 -9.29 19.95 3.25
CA ILE A 131 -10.36 20.25 4.21
C ILE A 131 -11.70 20.32 3.49
N HIS A 132 -11.74 21.03 2.36
CA HIS A 132 -12.96 21.15 1.55
C HIS A 132 -13.43 19.82 1.01
N HIS A 133 -12.52 19.00 0.50
CA HIS A 133 -12.81 17.66 0.01
C HIS A 133 -13.39 16.76 1.12
N LEU A 134 -12.79 16.79 2.31
CA LEU A 134 -13.26 16.00 3.45
C LEU A 134 -14.63 16.44 3.93
N LEU A 135 -14.89 17.76 3.98
CA LEU A 135 -16.20 18.30 4.37
C LEU A 135 -17.30 17.86 3.38
N ASN A 136 -17.01 17.89 2.09
CA ASN A 136 -17.95 17.47 1.06
C ASN A 136 -18.26 15.97 1.10
N ARG A 137 -17.39 15.17 1.70
CA ARG A 137 -17.54 13.72 1.78
C ARG A 137 -17.82 13.21 3.19
N LEU A 138 -18.22 14.09 4.10
CA LEU A 138 -18.43 13.74 5.50
C LEU A 138 -19.44 12.60 5.68
N ASN A 139 -20.48 12.57 4.87
CA ASN A 139 -21.48 11.50 4.91
C ASN A 139 -20.88 10.15 4.52
N ASP A 140 -20.02 10.11 3.51
CA ASP A 140 -19.32 8.89 3.09
C ASP A 140 -18.43 8.36 4.21
N PHE A 141 -17.72 9.24 4.92
CA PHE A 141 -16.88 8.86 6.05
C PHE A 141 -17.71 8.31 7.22
N ASN A 142 -18.84 8.91 7.52
CA ASN A 142 -19.73 8.42 8.58
C ASN A 142 -20.24 7.01 8.30
N GLU A 143 -20.47 6.67 7.04
CA GLU A 143 -20.95 5.36 6.63
C GLU A 143 -19.86 4.28 6.72
N TRP A 144 -18.60 4.62 6.40
CA TRP A 144 -17.51 3.65 6.25
C TRP A 144 -16.51 3.64 7.41
N CYS A 145 -16.46 4.68 8.22
CA CYS A 145 -15.43 4.85 9.27
C CYS A 145 -15.97 4.69 10.69
N MET A 146 -17.26 4.53 10.82
CA MET A 146 -17.90 4.20 12.09
C MET A 146 -18.16 2.71 12.20
#